data_4a729230f0f6964e3f1ba6b080a28a3b
#
_entry.id   4a729230f0f6964e3f1ba6b080a28a3b
#
_cell.length_a   1.000
_cell.length_b   1.000
_cell.length_c   1.000
_cell.angle_alpha   90.00
_cell.angle_beta   90.00
_cell.angle_gamma   90.00
#
_symmetry.space_group_name_H-M   'P 1'
#
loop_
_entity.id
_entity.type
_entity.pdbx_description
1 polymer ?
#
loop_
_entity_poly.entity_id
_entity_poly.type
_entity_poly.pdbx_seq_one_letter_code
_entity_poly.pdbx_strand_id
1 'polypeptide(L)'
;VLGGDGFCGWPTAVHLSDKGHAVTIVDNLSRRDIDTELGCDSLTPIAHPEVRIAAWKELTGKTIDFVNLDVAKEYDRLESLIKDKRPDSIVHFAEQRAAPYSQKGTKQKRYTVDNNVCGTHNLLTAVVEADCCAHIVHLGTMGVYGYGTSGGEIPEGYIDVVLPGGRDSRILHPAYPGSVYHTTKCLDALLFQFYAKNDGVRVTDLHQGIVWGTNTDLTSMDPRLTNRFDYDGDYGTVLNRFLMQAALNVPMTVYGTGGQTRAFIHISDTCKCIEIAINNPPAEGAQPEIFNQVAETRRVRDIAELISKNTGVEARFLANPR
;
A
#
# COMPACT_ATOMS: atom_id res chain seq x y z
N VAL A 1 -3.93 -8.15 -9.48
CA VAL A 1 -3.25 -7.12 -8.70
C VAL A 1 -3.72 -5.76 -9.21
N LEU A 2 -4.59 -5.09 -8.44
CA LEU A 2 -5.07 -3.73 -8.72
C LEU A 2 -4.02 -2.72 -8.23
N GLY A 3 -3.62 -1.76 -9.08
CA GLY A 3 -2.52 -0.83 -8.79
C GLY A 3 -1.14 -1.47 -9.03
N GLY A 4 -1.04 -2.34 -10.02
CA GLY A 4 0.16 -3.16 -10.27
C GLY A 4 1.35 -2.43 -10.89
N ASP A 5 1.21 -1.17 -11.36
CA ASP A 5 2.33 -0.33 -11.81
C ASP A 5 2.98 0.43 -10.64
N GLY A 6 2.35 0.42 -9.45
CA GLY A 6 2.79 1.14 -8.26
C GLY A 6 4.01 0.54 -7.57
N PHE A 7 4.50 1.26 -6.54
CA PHE A 7 5.69 0.90 -5.75
C PHE A 7 5.60 -0.48 -5.09
N CYS A 8 4.45 -0.86 -4.52
CA CYS A 8 4.23 -2.19 -3.96
C CYS A 8 3.65 -3.16 -5.00
N GLY A 9 2.89 -2.65 -5.97
CA GLY A 9 2.15 -3.45 -6.94
C GLY A 9 3.04 -4.24 -7.87
N TRP A 10 4.03 -3.59 -8.48
CA TRP A 10 4.92 -4.25 -9.43
C TRP A 10 5.76 -5.38 -8.82
N PRO A 11 6.49 -5.17 -7.71
CA PRO A 11 7.24 -6.24 -7.08
C PRO A 11 6.34 -7.39 -6.62
N THR A 12 5.12 -7.10 -6.15
CA THR A 12 4.14 -8.13 -5.76
C THR A 12 3.68 -8.94 -6.97
N ALA A 13 3.35 -8.29 -8.09
CA ALA A 13 2.91 -8.99 -9.30
C ALA A 13 4.00 -9.93 -9.83
N VAL A 14 5.25 -9.46 -9.87
CA VAL A 14 6.40 -10.28 -10.27
C VAL A 14 6.64 -11.43 -9.31
N HIS A 15 6.57 -11.17 -8.00
CA HIS A 15 6.74 -12.20 -6.96
C HIS A 15 5.67 -13.31 -7.07
N LEU A 16 4.40 -12.93 -7.20
CA LEU A 16 3.31 -13.90 -7.34
C LEU A 16 3.42 -14.70 -8.66
N SER A 17 3.80 -14.05 -9.76
CA SER A 17 4.06 -14.73 -11.02
C SER A 17 5.24 -15.71 -10.89
N ASP A 18 6.29 -15.35 -10.15
CA ASP A 18 7.41 -16.24 -9.87
C ASP A 18 6.99 -17.48 -9.08
N LYS A 19 6.05 -17.33 -8.15
CA LYS A 19 5.45 -18.43 -7.37
C LYS A 19 4.46 -19.30 -8.15
N GLY A 20 4.21 -18.99 -9.42
CA GLY A 20 3.37 -19.80 -10.29
C GLY A 20 1.90 -19.39 -10.36
N HIS A 21 1.53 -18.25 -9.76
CA HIS A 21 0.19 -17.70 -9.92
C HIS A 21 -0.02 -17.12 -11.33
N ALA A 22 -1.22 -17.29 -11.89
CA ALA A 22 -1.66 -16.55 -13.07
C ALA A 22 -2.00 -15.12 -12.64
N VAL A 23 -1.19 -14.17 -13.06
CA VAL A 23 -1.28 -12.78 -12.59
C VAL A 23 -1.82 -11.86 -13.69
N THR A 24 -2.85 -11.08 -13.37
CA THR A 24 -3.31 -9.93 -14.15
C THR A 24 -3.08 -8.65 -13.36
N ILE A 25 -2.33 -7.70 -13.91
CA ILE A 25 -2.18 -6.35 -13.40
C ILE A 25 -3.31 -5.48 -13.95
N VAL A 26 -3.96 -4.73 -13.07
CA VAL A 26 -4.94 -3.69 -13.42
C VAL A 26 -4.42 -2.36 -12.89
N ASP A 27 -4.25 -1.37 -13.76
CA ASP A 27 -3.74 -0.05 -13.38
C ASP A 27 -4.21 1.02 -14.38
N ASN A 28 -4.52 2.21 -13.93
CA ASN A 28 -4.87 3.35 -14.78
C ASN A 28 -3.69 4.29 -15.06
N LEU A 29 -2.51 3.95 -14.55
CA LEU A 29 -1.26 4.69 -14.65
C LEU A 29 -1.30 6.11 -14.04
N SER A 30 -2.32 6.43 -13.26
CA SER A 30 -2.50 7.76 -12.66
C SER A 30 -1.34 8.22 -11.79
N ARG A 31 -0.57 7.29 -11.22
CA ARG A 31 0.63 7.66 -10.45
C ARG A 31 1.70 8.31 -11.33
N ARG A 32 1.79 7.93 -12.61
CA ARG A 32 2.69 8.57 -13.60
C ARG A 32 2.20 9.97 -13.97
N ASP A 33 0.89 10.16 -14.09
CA ASP A 33 0.29 11.48 -14.31
C ASP A 33 0.54 12.43 -13.13
N ILE A 34 0.48 11.88 -11.90
CA ILE A 34 0.78 12.63 -10.68
C ILE A 34 2.27 13.03 -10.64
N ASP A 35 3.20 12.21 -11.13
CA ASP A 35 4.62 12.60 -11.27
C ASP A 35 4.72 13.86 -12.13
N THR A 36 4.06 13.88 -13.28
CA THR A 36 4.01 15.05 -14.17
C THR A 36 3.38 16.27 -13.47
N GLU A 37 2.29 16.08 -12.73
CA GLU A 37 1.64 17.15 -11.95
C GLU A 37 2.59 17.75 -10.89
N LEU A 38 3.39 16.91 -10.26
CA LEU A 38 4.34 17.33 -9.22
C LEU A 38 5.66 17.86 -9.77
N GLY A 39 5.89 17.74 -11.07
CA GLY A 39 7.17 18.10 -11.71
C GLY A 39 8.31 17.19 -11.26
N CYS A 40 8.02 15.94 -10.97
CA CYS A 40 9.00 14.91 -10.59
C CYS A 40 8.85 13.66 -11.46
N ASP A 41 9.72 12.71 -11.24
CA ASP A 41 9.68 11.39 -11.88
C ASP A 41 10.19 10.34 -10.87
N SER A 42 10.16 9.07 -11.22
CA SER A 42 10.86 8.05 -10.46
C SER A 42 12.37 8.29 -10.54
N LEU A 43 13.08 8.25 -9.40
CA LEU A 43 14.54 8.39 -9.39
C LEU A 43 15.23 7.30 -10.22
N THR A 44 14.67 6.09 -10.19
CA THR A 44 15.05 5.00 -11.10
C THR A 44 14.10 5.03 -12.30
N PRO A 45 14.57 5.17 -13.54
CA PRO A 45 13.72 5.15 -14.72
C PRO A 45 12.90 3.85 -14.77
N ILE A 46 11.59 3.96 -14.85
CA ILE A 46 10.67 2.81 -14.93
C ILE A 46 10.11 2.69 -16.34
N ALA A 47 10.24 1.51 -16.93
CA ALA A 47 9.66 1.21 -18.23
C ALA A 47 8.11 1.15 -18.16
N HIS A 48 7.44 1.28 -19.31
CA HIS A 48 6.00 1.09 -19.40
C HIS A 48 5.63 -0.37 -19.03
N PRO A 49 4.46 -0.64 -18.42
CA PRO A 49 4.06 -1.99 -18.01
C PRO A 49 4.23 -3.06 -19.09
N GLU A 50 3.89 -2.75 -20.33
CA GLU A 50 4.04 -3.69 -21.45
C GLU A 50 5.50 -4.11 -21.68
N VAL A 51 6.45 -3.16 -21.58
CA VAL A 51 7.89 -3.44 -21.70
C VAL A 51 8.38 -4.30 -20.54
N ARG A 52 7.93 -3.98 -19.32
CA ARG A 52 8.27 -4.72 -18.09
C ARG A 52 7.76 -6.16 -18.17
N ILE A 53 6.52 -6.36 -18.60
CA ILE A 53 5.89 -7.68 -18.76
C ILE A 53 6.57 -8.48 -19.87
N ALA A 54 6.91 -7.85 -21.01
CA ALA A 54 7.64 -8.50 -22.08
C ALA A 54 9.02 -8.96 -21.60
N ALA A 55 9.75 -8.12 -20.87
CA ALA A 55 11.03 -8.48 -20.28
C ALA A 55 10.91 -9.62 -19.26
N TRP A 56 9.89 -9.61 -18.42
CA TRP A 56 9.61 -10.71 -17.48
C TRP A 56 9.40 -12.03 -18.20
N LYS A 57 8.60 -12.03 -19.26
CA LYS A 57 8.36 -13.21 -20.09
C LYS A 57 9.63 -13.69 -20.78
N GLU A 58 10.42 -12.78 -21.33
CA GLU A 58 11.70 -13.10 -21.97
C GLU A 58 12.67 -13.80 -21.03
N LEU A 59 12.79 -13.30 -19.78
CA LEU A 59 13.75 -13.78 -18.80
C LEU A 59 13.32 -15.08 -18.12
N THR A 60 12.02 -15.27 -17.91
CA THR A 60 11.52 -16.36 -17.04
C THR A 60 10.60 -17.35 -17.75
N GLY A 61 10.11 -17.02 -18.94
CA GLY A 61 9.05 -17.77 -19.63
C GLY A 61 7.65 -17.58 -19.01
N LYS A 62 7.52 -16.86 -17.89
CA LYS A 62 6.26 -16.62 -17.19
C LYS A 62 5.53 -15.41 -17.78
N THR A 63 4.21 -15.43 -17.73
CA THR A 63 3.37 -14.35 -18.28
C THR A 63 2.64 -13.59 -17.18
N ILE A 64 2.50 -12.29 -17.38
CA ILE A 64 1.64 -11.39 -16.61
C ILE A 64 0.73 -10.68 -17.61
N ASP A 65 -0.57 -10.63 -17.37
CA ASP A 65 -1.50 -9.85 -18.17
C ASP A 65 -1.55 -8.41 -17.66
N PHE A 66 -1.83 -7.44 -18.56
CA PHE A 66 -2.06 -6.04 -18.19
C PHE A 66 -3.37 -5.53 -18.75
N VAL A 67 -4.16 -4.90 -17.89
CA VAL A 67 -5.41 -4.22 -18.25
C VAL A 67 -5.34 -2.78 -17.77
N ASN A 68 -5.37 -1.83 -18.70
CA ASN A 68 -5.50 -0.41 -18.37
C ASN A 68 -6.96 -0.13 -18.00
N LEU A 69 -7.22 0.14 -16.70
CA LEU A 69 -8.56 0.37 -16.18
C LEU A 69 -8.53 1.19 -14.89
N ASP A 70 -9.43 2.18 -14.79
CA ASP A 70 -9.65 2.99 -13.59
C ASP A 70 -10.73 2.34 -12.71
N VAL A 71 -10.33 1.66 -11.65
CA VAL A 71 -11.24 0.92 -10.77
C VAL A 71 -12.28 1.82 -10.08
N ALA A 72 -11.97 3.10 -9.92
CA ALA A 72 -12.89 4.06 -9.29
C ALA A 72 -13.95 4.59 -10.27
N LYS A 73 -13.68 4.58 -11.59
CA LYS A 73 -14.54 5.21 -12.60
C LYS A 73 -15.20 4.25 -13.58
N GLU A 74 -14.58 3.09 -13.81
CA GLU A 74 -14.99 2.16 -14.87
C GLU A 74 -15.59 0.88 -14.26
N TYR A 75 -16.64 1.03 -13.45
CA TYR A 75 -17.27 -0.07 -12.73
C TYR A 75 -17.66 -1.25 -13.64
N ASP A 76 -18.35 -1.00 -14.73
CA ASP A 76 -18.86 -2.06 -15.62
C ASP A 76 -17.72 -2.89 -16.25
N ARG A 77 -16.59 -2.24 -16.53
CA ARG A 77 -15.40 -2.93 -17.03
C ARG A 77 -14.71 -3.75 -15.93
N LEU A 78 -14.67 -3.23 -14.70
CA LEU A 78 -14.13 -3.95 -13.56
C LEU A 78 -14.96 -5.20 -13.27
N GLU A 79 -16.28 -5.06 -13.23
CA GLU A 79 -17.21 -6.17 -13.01
C GLU A 79 -17.05 -7.25 -14.10
N SER A 80 -17.04 -6.84 -15.37
CA SER A 80 -16.84 -7.75 -16.51
C SER A 80 -15.51 -8.48 -16.39
N LEU A 81 -14.42 -7.78 -16.03
CA LEU A 81 -13.11 -8.39 -15.86
C LEU A 81 -13.10 -9.44 -14.75
N ILE A 82 -13.75 -9.15 -13.60
CA ILE A 82 -13.85 -10.10 -12.48
C ILE A 82 -14.67 -11.32 -12.87
N LYS A 83 -15.80 -11.13 -13.58
CA LYS A 83 -16.63 -12.23 -14.12
C LYS A 83 -15.86 -13.12 -15.08
N ASP A 84 -15.07 -12.54 -15.97
CA ASP A 84 -14.31 -13.27 -16.98
C ASP A 84 -13.10 -14.01 -16.38
N LYS A 85 -12.36 -13.37 -15.49
CA LYS A 85 -11.14 -13.94 -14.91
C LYS A 85 -11.42 -14.88 -13.73
N ARG A 86 -12.52 -14.65 -12.99
CA ARG A 86 -12.88 -15.39 -11.76
C ARG A 86 -11.67 -15.63 -10.85
N PRO A 87 -11.01 -14.58 -10.38
CA PRO A 87 -9.77 -14.71 -9.63
C PRO A 87 -10.02 -15.40 -8.27
N ASP A 88 -9.08 -16.23 -7.81
CA ASP A 88 -9.08 -16.80 -6.46
C ASP A 88 -8.80 -15.71 -5.41
N SER A 89 -7.94 -14.75 -5.76
CA SER A 89 -7.58 -13.64 -4.87
C SER A 89 -7.36 -12.34 -5.65
N ILE A 90 -7.70 -11.22 -5.02
CA ILE A 90 -7.48 -9.87 -5.55
C ILE A 90 -6.63 -9.08 -4.57
N VAL A 91 -5.43 -8.69 -4.98
CA VAL A 91 -4.57 -7.79 -4.19
C VAL A 91 -4.90 -6.36 -4.57
N HIS A 92 -5.30 -5.54 -3.60
CA HIS A 92 -5.78 -4.17 -3.84
C HIS A 92 -4.78 -3.11 -3.37
N PHE A 93 -4.11 -2.48 -4.34
CA PHE A 93 -3.21 -1.33 -4.17
C PHE A 93 -3.67 -0.09 -4.97
N ALA A 94 -4.79 -0.17 -5.70
CA ALA A 94 -5.23 0.89 -6.62
C ALA A 94 -5.75 2.13 -5.89
N GLU A 95 -4.93 2.70 -5.02
CA GLU A 95 -5.27 3.83 -4.19
C GLU A 95 -4.17 4.91 -4.19
N GLN A 96 -4.59 6.15 -4.00
CA GLN A 96 -3.68 7.25 -3.70
C GLN A 96 -3.17 7.05 -2.25
N ARG A 97 -1.87 6.75 -2.09
CA ARG A 97 -1.24 6.27 -0.85
C ARG A 97 -0.52 7.33 -0.02
N ALA A 98 -0.44 8.57 -0.51
CA ALA A 98 0.40 9.59 0.10
C ALA A 98 -0.39 10.56 0.98
N ALA A 99 -0.13 10.52 2.29
CA ALA A 99 -0.75 11.45 3.23
C ALA A 99 -0.43 12.93 2.92
N PRO A 100 0.81 13.32 2.57
CA PRO A 100 1.09 14.71 2.19
C PRO A 100 0.32 15.15 0.94
N TYR A 101 0.32 14.35 -0.13
CA TYR A 101 -0.43 14.66 -1.34
C TYR A 101 -1.92 14.83 -1.06
N SER A 102 -2.50 13.96 -0.23
CA SER A 102 -3.92 14.02 0.13
C SER A 102 -4.34 15.32 0.84
N GLN A 103 -3.39 16.14 1.28
CA GLN A 103 -3.65 17.40 1.99
C GLN A 103 -3.15 18.64 1.24
N LYS A 104 -2.52 18.48 0.07
CA LYS A 104 -1.87 19.55 -0.69
C LYS A 104 -2.84 20.66 -1.14
N GLY A 105 -4.06 20.30 -1.53
CA GLY A 105 -5.09 21.25 -1.96
C GLY A 105 -6.44 20.61 -2.15
N THR A 106 -7.44 21.40 -2.53
CA THR A 106 -8.83 20.91 -2.73
C THR A 106 -8.91 19.82 -3.79
N LYS A 107 -8.19 19.97 -4.91
CA LYS A 107 -8.13 18.95 -5.98
C LYS A 107 -7.64 17.62 -5.43
N GLN A 108 -6.51 17.61 -4.72
CA GLN A 108 -5.89 16.41 -4.20
C GLN A 108 -6.70 15.74 -3.09
N LYS A 109 -7.35 16.54 -2.22
CA LYS A 109 -8.28 16.04 -1.20
C LYS A 109 -9.45 15.28 -1.83
N ARG A 110 -10.12 15.89 -2.81
CA ARG A 110 -11.24 15.28 -3.52
C ARG A 110 -10.80 14.04 -4.28
N TYR A 111 -9.73 14.15 -5.08
CA TYR A 111 -9.17 13.02 -5.81
C TYR A 111 -8.89 11.82 -4.88
N THR A 112 -8.28 12.06 -3.71
CA THR A 112 -7.99 10.98 -2.76
C THR A 112 -9.25 10.26 -2.29
N VAL A 113 -10.31 10.99 -1.96
CA VAL A 113 -11.58 10.37 -1.52
C VAL A 113 -12.26 9.67 -2.69
N ASP A 114 -12.42 10.36 -3.82
CA ASP A 114 -13.13 9.83 -4.99
C ASP A 114 -12.42 8.58 -5.56
N ASN A 115 -11.09 8.58 -5.60
CA ASN A 115 -10.32 7.42 -6.08
C ASN A 115 -10.35 6.25 -5.10
N ASN A 116 -10.02 6.49 -3.83
CA ASN A 116 -9.81 5.41 -2.88
C ASN A 116 -11.13 4.76 -2.47
N VAL A 117 -12.08 5.56 -1.98
CA VAL A 117 -13.35 5.02 -1.45
C VAL A 117 -14.21 4.43 -2.58
N CYS A 118 -14.32 5.13 -3.73
CA CYS A 118 -15.07 4.57 -4.86
C CYS A 118 -14.38 3.33 -5.44
N GLY A 119 -13.05 3.30 -5.52
CA GLY A 119 -12.29 2.15 -6.00
C GLY A 119 -12.51 0.90 -5.14
N THR A 120 -12.38 1.04 -3.82
CA THR A 120 -12.64 -0.05 -2.88
C THR A 120 -14.10 -0.50 -2.92
N HIS A 121 -15.06 0.43 -2.94
CA HIS A 121 -16.48 0.11 -3.01
C HIS A 121 -16.85 -0.59 -4.32
N ASN A 122 -16.37 -0.10 -5.45
CA ASN A 122 -16.58 -0.74 -6.76
C ASN A 122 -16.03 -2.17 -6.79
N LEU A 123 -14.82 -2.38 -6.22
CA LEU A 123 -14.24 -3.72 -6.12
C LEU A 123 -15.13 -4.67 -5.32
N LEU A 124 -15.56 -4.25 -4.14
CA LEU A 124 -16.43 -5.06 -3.27
C LEU A 124 -17.74 -5.42 -3.96
N THR A 125 -18.40 -4.43 -4.55
CA THR A 125 -19.65 -4.63 -5.31
C THR A 125 -19.42 -5.57 -6.49
N ALA A 126 -18.36 -5.39 -7.27
CA ALA A 126 -18.08 -6.22 -8.44
C ALA A 126 -17.78 -7.68 -8.07
N VAL A 127 -17.13 -7.93 -6.93
CA VAL A 127 -16.89 -9.29 -6.42
C VAL A 127 -18.21 -9.97 -6.04
N VAL A 128 -19.13 -9.25 -5.39
CA VAL A 128 -20.45 -9.77 -5.02
C VAL A 128 -21.29 -10.04 -6.28
N GLU A 129 -21.38 -9.08 -7.20
CA GLU A 129 -22.18 -9.21 -8.45
C GLU A 129 -21.60 -10.28 -9.42
N ALA A 130 -20.31 -10.55 -9.33
CA ALA A 130 -19.69 -11.62 -10.11
C ALA A 130 -19.91 -13.01 -9.52
N ASP A 131 -20.53 -13.12 -8.34
CA ASP A 131 -20.62 -14.38 -7.58
C ASP A 131 -19.25 -15.09 -7.54
N CYS A 132 -18.24 -14.32 -7.19
CA CYS A 132 -16.85 -14.74 -7.20
C CYS A 132 -16.36 -14.77 -5.76
N CYS A 133 -16.08 -15.97 -5.22
CA CYS A 133 -15.56 -16.13 -3.87
C CYS A 133 -14.11 -15.64 -3.71
N ALA A 134 -13.71 -14.59 -4.44
CA ALA A 134 -12.37 -14.04 -4.39
C ALA A 134 -12.02 -13.54 -2.98
N HIS A 135 -10.80 -13.88 -2.55
CA HIS A 135 -10.23 -13.32 -1.34
C HIS A 135 -9.60 -11.96 -1.64
N ILE A 136 -10.04 -10.90 -1.00
CA ILE A 136 -9.45 -9.56 -1.13
C ILE A 136 -8.32 -9.41 -0.11
N VAL A 137 -7.10 -9.20 -0.60
CA VAL A 137 -5.94 -8.80 0.21
C VAL A 137 -5.70 -7.33 -0.01
N HIS A 138 -6.04 -6.52 0.99
CA HIS A 138 -5.94 -5.07 0.93
C HIS A 138 -4.66 -4.58 1.61
N LEU A 139 -4.03 -3.54 1.05
CA LEU A 139 -2.91 -2.87 1.70
C LEU A 139 -3.38 -1.66 2.48
N GLY A 140 -3.71 -1.89 3.74
CA GLY A 140 -4.06 -0.87 4.71
C GLY A 140 -2.87 -0.09 5.24
N THR A 141 -3.03 0.59 6.35
CA THR A 141 -1.96 1.38 6.98
C THR A 141 -2.11 1.42 8.49
N MET A 142 -1.01 1.36 9.21
CA MET A 142 -0.98 1.65 10.65
C MET A 142 -1.39 3.10 10.99
N GLY A 143 -1.44 3.99 9.99
CA GLY A 143 -1.92 5.36 10.16
C GLY A 143 -3.40 5.48 10.58
N VAL A 144 -4.19 4.41 10.47
CA VAL A 144 -5.59 4.39 10.96
C VAL A 144 -5.68 4.49 12.48
N TYR A 145 -4.67 4.05 13.22
CA TYR A 145 -4.62 4.11 14.68
C TYR A 145 -4.25 5.50 15.23
N GLY A 146 -3.85 6.43 14.37
CA GLY A 146 -3.43 7.77 14.74
C GLY A 146 -1.97 7.88 15.19
N TYR A 147 -1.57 9.10 15.50
CA TYR A 147 -0.19 9.40 15.91
C TYR A 147 -0.17 9.88 17.36
N GLY A 148 0.41 9.08 18.26
CA GLY A 148 0.73 9.52 19.62
C GLY A 148 -0.43 9.53 20.61
N THR A 149 -1.52 8.85 20.33
CA THR A 149 -2.69 8.76 21.21
C THR A 149 -2.57 7.70 22.30
N SER A 150 -1.68 6.74 22.14
CA SER A 150 -1.43 5.70 23.15
C SER A 150 0.05 5.63 23.47
N GLY A 151 0.42 5.75 24.71
CA GLY A 151 1.78 5.48 25.18
C GLY A 151 2.11 3.98 25.28
N GLY A 152 1.36 3.11 24.58
CA GLY A 152 1.42 1.66 24.72
C GLY A 152 1.44 0.93 23.36
N GLU A 153 1.28 -0.37 23.41
CA GLU A 153 1.18 -1.23 22.25
C GLU A 153 -0.11 -0.96 21.47
N ILE A 154 -0.03 -1.01 20.14
CA ILE A 154 -1.19 -0.85 19.25
C ILE A 154 -1.84 -2.22 19.06
N PRO A 155 -3.13 -2.39 19.40
CA PRO A 155 -3.85 -3.63 19.15
C PRO A 155 -3.93 -3.93 17.66
N GLU A 156 -3.99 -5.20 17.31
CA GLU A 156 -4.07 -5.63 15.91
C GLU A 156 -5.53 -5.61 15.44
N GLY A 157 -5.92 -4.52 14.82
CA GLY A 157 -7.21 -4.31 14.17
C GLY A 157 -8.41 -4.19 15.11
N TYR A 158 -8.47 -5.00 16.17
CA TYR A 158 -9.64 -5.09 17.06
C TYR A 158 -9.29 -4.90 18.53
N ILE A 159 -10.28 -4.49 19.31
CA ILE A 159 -10.18 -4.44 20.77
C ILE A 159 -11.37 -5.16 21.42
N ASP A 160 -11.10 -5.80 22.54
CA ASP A 160 -12.15 -6.37 23.38
C ASP A 160 -12.65 -5.30 24.35
N VAL A 161 -13.96 -5.11 24.40
CA VAL A 161 -14.63 -4.08 25.22
C VAL A 161 -15.80 -4.68 25.98
N VAL A 162 -16.09 -4.08 27.13
CA VAL A 162 -17.31 -4.36 27.86
C VAL A 162 -18.32 -3.25 27.58
N LEU A 163 -19.40 -3.60 26.88
CA LEU A 163 -20.48 -2.64 26.59
C LEU A 163 -21.35 -2.35 27.81
N PRO A 164 -22.13 -1.23 27.81
CA PRO A 164 -23.11 -0.96 28.86
C PRO A 164 -24.02 -2.18 29.08
N GLY A 165 -24.19 -2.55 30.35
CA GLY A 165 -24.92 -3.77 30.72
C GLY A 165 -24.04 -5.01 30.90
N GLY A 166 -22.72 -4.88 30.85
CA GLY A 166 -21.75 -5.97 31.13
C GLY A 166 -21.57 -6.99 30.02
N ARG A 167 -21.95 -6.66 28.79
CA ARG A 167 -21.79 -7.54 27.64
C ARG A 167 -20.39 -7.37 27.01
N ASP A 168 -19.62 -8.44 26.99
CA ASP A 168 -18.36 -8.50 26.25
C ASP A 168 -18.60 -8.36 24.72
N SER A 169 -17.76 -7.63 24.07
CA SER A 169 -17.80 -7.43 22.62
C SER A 169 -16.40 -7.19 22.07
N ARG A 170 -16.15 -7.68 20.85
CA ARG A 170 -14.95 -7.37 20.10
C ARG A 170 -15.31 -6.40 18.98
N ILE A 171 -14.71 -5.23 18.98
CA ILE A 171 -15.01 -4.15 18.03
C ILE A 171 -13.76 -3.74 17.27
N LEU A 172 -13.96 -3.17 16.07
CA LEU A 172 -12.87 -2.54 15.33
C LEU A 172 -12.23 -1.46 16.21
N HIS A 173 -10.89 -1.40 16.22
CA HIS A 173 -10.16 -0.37 16.97
C HIS A 173 -10.66 1.02 16.55
N PRO A 174 -10.95 1.93 17.49
CA PRO A 174 -11.38 3.29 17.16
C PRO A 174 -10.38 4.00 16.25
N ALA A 175 -10.84 4.40 15.07
CA ALA A 175 -9.99 5.06 14.09
C ALA A 175 -9.67 6.51 14.50
N TYR A 176 -8.42 6.93 14.29
CA TYR A 176 -7.99 8.32 14.53
C TYR A 176 -7.08 8.83 13.41
N PRO A 177 -7.65 9.03 12.20
CA PRO A 177 -6.87 9.35 11.01
C PRO A 177 -6.20 10.71 11.06
N GLY A 178 -4.91 10.77 10.68
CA GLY A 178 -4.12 12.02 10.66
C GLY A 178 -4.11 12.73 9.30
N SER A 179 -4.83 12.25 8.28
CA SER A 179 -4.92 12.85 6.95
C SER A 179 -6.15 12.35 6.19
N VAL A 180 -6.49 12.99 5.06
CA VAL A 180 -7.55 12.51 4.15
C VAL A 180 -7.26 11.09 3.67
N TYR A 181 -6.01 10.79 3.31
CA TYR A 181 -5.60 9.42 2.96
C TYR A 181 -5.89 8.41 4.10
N HIS A 182 -5.48 8.71 5.33
CA HIS A 182 -5.76 7.82 6.46
C HIS A 182 -7.28 7.68 6.72
N THR A 183 -8.05 8.74 6.46
CA THR A 183 -9.51 8.68 6.55
C THR A 183 -10.10 7.71 5.53
N THR A 184 -9.62 7.71 4.27
CA THR A 184 -10.11 6.73 3.29
C THR A 184 -9.81 5.30 3.72
N LYS A 185 -8.63 5.03 4.27
CA LYS A 185 -8.28 3.70 4.82
C LYS A 185 -9.17 3.26 6.00
N CYS A 186 -9.61 4.20 6.83
CA CYS A 186 -10.61 3.90 7.88
C CYS A 186 -11.98 3.57 7.27
N LEU A 187 -12.37 4.26 6.20
CA LEU A 187 -13.63 3.98 5.48
C LEU A 187 -13.58 2.62 4.78
N ASP A 188 -12.43 2.24 4.20
CA ASP A 188 -12.24 0.90 3.62
C ASP A 188 -12.47 -0.19 4.67
N ALA A 189 -11.88 -0.05 5.87
CA ALA A 189 -12.09 -1.00 6.96
C ALA A 189 -13.57 -1.14 7.35
N LEU A 190 -14.35 -0.06 7.32
CA LEU A 190 -15.80 -0.11 7.56
C LEU A 190 -16.56 -0.80 6.43
N LEU A 191 -16.20 -0.54 5.17
CA LEU A 191 -16.77 -1.23 4.01
C LEU A 191 -16.47 -2.74 4.10
N PHE A 192 -15.26 -3.13 4.45
CA PHE A 192 -14.89 -4.54 4.64
C PHE A 192 -15.74 -5.22 5.71
N GLN A 193 -15.97 -4.55 6.86
CA GLN A 193 -16.87 -5.10 7.90
C GLN A 193 -18.28 -5.32 7.37
N PHE A 194 -18.81 -4.37 6.59
CA PHE A 194 -20.15 -4.46 6.03
C PHE A 194 -20.26 -5.62 5.05
N TYR A 195 -19.38 -5.68 4.04
CA TYR A 195 -19.45 -6.68 2.97
C TYR A 195 -19.09 -8.08 3.45
N ALA A 196 -18.17 -8.23 4.40
CA ALA A 196 -17.88 -9.53 4.99
C ALA A 196 -19.09 -10.08 5.75
N LYS A 197 -19.77 -9.23 6.53
CA LYS A 197 -20.93 -9.63 7.34
C LYS A 197 -22.17 -9.92 6.51
N ASN A 198 -22.46 -9.12 5.48
CA ASN A 198 -23.74 -9.18 4.76
C ASN A 198 -23.67 -10.01 3.47
N ASP A 199 -22.49 -10.01 2.83
CA ASP A 199 -22.30 -10.62 1.50
C ASP A 199 -21.23 -11.73 1.51
N GLY A 200 -20.66 -12.07 2.68
CA GLY A 200 -19.70 -13.15 2.82
C GLY A 200 -18.32 -12.89 2.22
N VAL A 201 -18.00 -11.64 1.84
CA VAL A 201 -16.72 -11.30 1.21
C VAL A 201 -15.55 -11.58 2.16
N ARG A 202 -14.56 -12.33 1.68
CA ARG A 202 -13.35 -12.66 2.45
C ARG A 202 -12.32 -11.54 2.31
N VAL A 203 -11.86 -10.99 3.41
CA VAL A 203 -10.92 -9.86 3.40
C VAL A 203 -9.79 -10.09 4.40
N THR A 204 -8.56 -9.88 3.95
CA THR A 204 -7.39 -9.66 4.80
C THR A 204 -6.86 -8.24 4.58
N ASP A 205 -6.89 -7.43 5.62
CA ASP A 205 -6.41 -6.04 5.61
C ASP A 205 -5.04 -5.94 6.28
N LEU A 206 -4.02 -5.68 5.49
CA LEU A 206 -2.63 -5.63 5.94
C LEU A 206 -2.26 -4.20 6.30
N HIS A 207 -2.32 -3.85 7.60
CA HIS A 207 -1.95 -2.53 8.11
C HIS A 207 -0.44 -2.33 8.09
N GLN A 208 0.07 -1.81 7.00
CA GLN A 208 1.50 -1.66 6.78
C GLN A 208 2.12 -0.51 7.57
N GLY A 209 3.34 -0.76 8.06
CA GLY A 209 4.31 0.27 8.38
C GLY A 209 4.81 0.98 7.12
N ILE A 210 5.85 1.81 7.24
CA ILE A 210 6.50 2.45 6.10
C ILE A 210 7.23 1.39 5.29
N VAL A 211 6.78 1.15 4.06
CA VAL A 211 7.48 0.27 3.13
C VAL A 211 8.71 0.97 2.59
N TRP A 212 9.88 0.32 2.65
CA TRP A 212 11.14 0.84 2.18
C TRP A 212 11.90 -0.17 1.29
N GLY A 213 13.00 0.26 0.73
CA GLY A 213 13.74 -0.48 -0.28
C GLY A 213 13.29 -0.11 -1.69
N THR A 214 14.11 -0.43 -2.67
CA THR A 214 13.86 -0.07 -4.06
C THR A 214 13.63 -1.29 -4.93
N ASN A 215 14.26 -2.41 -4.58
CA ASN A 215 14.28 -3.61 -5.41
C ASN A 215 14.03 -4.87 -4.58
N THR A 216 13.55 -5.88 -5.26
CA THR A 216 13.62 -7.29 -4.86
C THR A 216 14.64 -8.01 -5.75
N ASP A 217 15.02 -9.23 -5.40
CA ASP A 217 15.90 -10.03 -6.25
C ASP A 217 15.35 -10.17 -7.68
N LEU A 218 14.03 -10.33 -7.81
CA LEU A 218 13.37 -10.47 -9.10
C LEU A 218 13.35 -9.17 -9.90
N THR A 219 13.08 -8.03 -9.28
CA THR A 219 13.07 -6.73 -9.98
C THR A 219 14.48 -6.21 -10.29
N SER A 220 15.52 -6.85 -9.76
CA SER A 220 16.93 -6.54 -10.03
C SER A 220 17.53 -7.39 -11.14
N MET A 221 16.81 -8.37 -11.68
CA MET A 221 17.31 -9.29 -12.73
C MET A 221 17.63 -8.57 -14.05
N ASP A 222 16.89 -7.48 -14.35
CA ASP A 222 17.05 -6.73 -15.60
C ASP A 222 16.64 -5.25 -15.37
N PRO A 223 17.32 -4.27 -15.93
CA PRO A 223 16.97 -2.86 -15.83
C PRO A 223 15.52 -2.54 -16.25
N ARG A 224 14.95 -3.30 -17.19
CA ARG A 224 13.56 -3.15 -17.62
C ARG A 224 12.54 -3.55 -16.54
N LEU A 225 12.95 -4.32 -15.52
CA LEU A 225 12.09 -4.75 -14.40
C LEU A 225 12.17 -3.80 -13.21
N THR A 226 13.02 -2.77 -13.27
CA THR A 226 13.27 -1.84 -12.18
C THR A 226 11.99 -1.31 -11.56
N ASN A 227 11.92 -1.34 -10.23
CA ASN A 227 10.80 -0.78 -9.48
C ASN A 227 10.92 0.75 -9.37
N ARG A 228 9.79 1.42 -9.20
CA ARG A 228 9.80 2.87 -9.00
C ARG A 228 10.45 3.26 -7.67
N PHE A 229 11.08 4.41 -7.65
CA PHE A 229 11.67 4.99 -6.45
C PHE A 229 11.19 6.43 -6.27
N ASP A 230 10.25 6.61 -5.34
CA ASP A 230 9.71 7.92 -5.00
C ASP A 230 10.61 8.62 -3.96
N TYR A 231 11.05 9.83 -4.26
CA TYR A 231 11.96 10.63 -3.43
C TYR A 231 11.43 12.03 -3.13
N ASP A 232 10.34 12.42 -3.78
CA ASP A 232 9.71 13.73 -3.66
C ASP A 232 9.12 13.99 -2.26
N GLY A 233 8.61 15.20 -2.02
CA GLY A 233 8.05 15.60 -0.73
C GLY A 233 6.70 14.99 -0.40
N ASP A 234 5.99 14.46 -1.38
CA ASP A 234 4.64 13.93 -1.24
C ASP A 234 4.63 12.40 -1.12
N TYR A 235 5.34 11.69 -2.00
CA TYR A 235 5.35 10.23 -2.08
C TYR A 235 6.61 9.56 -1.51
N GLY A 236 7.71 10.28 -1.39
CA GLY A 236 8.96 9.76 -0.87
C GLY A 236 8.86 9.38 0.61
N THR A 237 9.18 8.14 0.96
CA THR A 237 9.24 7.69 2.35
C THR A 237 10.54 8.14 3.02
N VAL A 238 10.50 8.31 4.34
CA VAL A 238 11.61 8.91 5.10
C VAL A 238 12.92 8.17 4.90
N LEU A 239 12.93 6.84 4.97
CA LEU A 239 14.15 6.04 4.84
C LEU A 239 14.70 6.08 3.42
N ASN A 240 13.84 5.90 2.40
CA ASN A 240 14.26 6.00 1.01
C ASN A 240 14.83 7.40 0.68
N ARG A 241 14.22 8.46 1.20
CA ARG A 241 14.74 9.84 1.05
C ARG A 241 16.11 10.01 1.71
N PHE A 242 16.31 9.49 2.92
CA PHE A 242 17.60 9.56 3.59
C PHE A 242 18.70 8.80 2.83
N LEU A 243 18.38 7.61 2.34
CA LEU A 243 19.33 6.82 1.53
C LEU A 243 19.69 7.53 0.22
N MET A 244 18.71 8.14 -0.45
CA MET A 244 18.97 8.94 -1.66
C MET A 244 19.83 10.17 -1.32
N GLN A 245 19.50 10.91 -0.26
CA GLN A 245 20.27 12.09 0.15
C GLN A 245 21.72 11.72 0.50
N ALA A 246 21.91 10.62 1.22
CA ALA A 246 23.24 10.11 1.57
C ALA A 246 24.02 9.69 0.31
N ALA A 247 23.38 8.99 -0.65
CA ALA A 247 24.01 8.59 -1.89
C ALA A 247 24.44 9.78 -2.77
N LEU A 248 23.71 10.89 -2.71
CA LEU A 248 24.05 12.13 -3.39
C LEU A 248 24.99 13.03 -2.61
N ASN A 249 25.46 12.60 -1.42
CA ASN A 249 26.28 13.38 -0.51
C ASN A 249 25.67 14.75 -0.14
N VAL A 250 24.35 14.79 0.03
CA VAL A 250 23.62 15.98 0.53
C VAL A 250 23.06 15.70 1.91
N PRO A 251 22.98 16.71 2.82
CA PRO A 251 22.53 16.49 4.18
C PRO A 251 21.11 15.88 4.23
N MET A 252 20.94 14.84 5.08
CA MET A 252 19.65 14.21 5.33
C MET A 252 18.71 15.20 6.08
N THR A 253 17.50 15.38 5.59
CA THR A 253 16.54 16.34 6.17
C THR A 253 15.60 15.66 7.16
N VAL A 254 15.79 15.95 8.46
CA VAL A 254 14.97 15.46 9.57
C VAL A 254 14.00 16.58 9.98
N TYR A 255 12.69 16.32 9.94
CA TYR A 255 11.68 17.28 10.37
C TYR A 255 11.41 17.19 11.88
N GLY A 256 11.37 18.35 12.54
CA GLY A 256 11.26 18.48 13.99
C GLY A 256 12.48 17.92 14.70
N THR A 257 12.28 17.30 15.84
CA THR A 257 13.36 16.66 16.65
C THR A 257 13.75 15.26 16.15
N GLY A 258 13.06 14.72 15.17
CA GLY A 258 13.24 13.34 14.73
C GLY A 258 12.83 12.29 15.78
N GLY A 259 12.18 12.71 16.88
CA GLY A 259 11.79 11.83 17.99
C GLY A 259 10.61 10.90 17.70
N GLN A 260 9.89 11.13 16.60
CA GLN A 260 8.76 10.30 16.21
C GLN A 260 9.21 8.89 15.84
N THR A 261 8.59 7.89 16.47
CA THR A 261 8.78 6.47 16.12
C THR A 261 7.92 6.12 14.91
N ARG A 262 8.46 5.29 14.03
CA ARG A 262 7.76 4.75 12.86
C ARG A 262 8.02 3.26 12.74
N ALA A 263 7.04 2.55 12.23
CA ALA A 263 7.12 1.16 11.87
C ALA A 263 7.64 1.04 10.44
N PHE A 264 8.51 0.08 10.18
CA PHE A 264 9.14 -0.15 8.88
C PHE A 264 9.02 -1.61 8.47
N ILE A 265 8.86 -1.82 7.15
CA ILE A 265 8.90 -3.14 6.52
C ILE A 265 9.60 -3.02 5.16
N HIS A 266 10.45 -3.99 4.81
CA HIS A 266 11.09 -4.01 3.51
C HIS A 266 10.12 -4.48 2.41
N ILE A 267 10.29 -3.96 1.19
CA ILE A 267 9.41 -4.30 0.05
C ILE A 267 9.36 -5.82 -0.22
N SER A 268 10.47 -6.54 -0.07
CA SER A 268 10.49 -7.99 -0.23
C SER A 268 9.65 -8.72 0.82
N ASP A 269 9.60 -8.20 2.04
CA ASP A 269 8.78 -8.78 3.11
C ASP A 269 7.31 -8.43 2.91
N THR A 270 7.00 -7.24 2.39
CA THR A 270 5.64 -6.91 1.96
C THR A 270 5.12 -7.93 0.93
N CYS A 271 5.91 -8.27 -0.09
CA CYS A 271 5.52 -9.28 -1.08
C CYS A 271 5.27 -10.66 -0.45
N LYS A 272 6.11 -11.09 0.49
CA LYS A 272 5.93 -12.36 1.22
C LYS A 272 4.67 -12.35 2.09
N CYS A 273 4.41 -11.25 2.79
CA CYS A 273 3.20 -11.12 3.61
C CYS A 273 1.92 -11.24 2.77
N ILE A 274 1.93 -10.66 1.57
CA ILE A 274 0.81 -10.78 0.63
C ILE A 274 0.66 -12.22 0.13
N GLU A 275 1.76 -12.90 -0.21
CA GLU A 275 1.74 -14.33 -0.57
C GLU A 275 1.17 -15.19 0.57
N ILE A 276 1.57 -14.92 1.82
CA ILE A 276 1.03 -15.61 3.00
C ILE A 276 -0.48 -15.36 3.13
N ALA A 277 -0.93 -14.12 2.99
CA ALA A 277 -2.35 -13.78 3.06
C ALA A 277 -3.16 -14.50 1.96
N ILE A 278 -2.69 -14.48 0.71
CA ILE A 278 -3.33 -15.16 -0.41
C ILE A 278 -3.50 -16.67 -0.13
N ASN A 279 -2.48 -17.30 0.46
CA ASN A 279 -2.49 -18.73 0.75
C ASN A 279 -3.31 -19.10 2.01
N ASN A 280 -3.75 -18.11 2.79
CA ASN A 280 -4.52 -18.30 4.03
C ASN A 280 -5.77 -17.41 4.04
N PRO A 281 -6.73 -17.62 3.12
CA PRO A 281 -7.94 -16.81 3.10
C PRO A 281 -8.80 -17.07 4.34
N PRO A 282 -9.41 -16.01 4.94
CA PRO A 282 -10.39 -16.21 6.00
C PRO A 282 -11.58 -17.02 5.52
N ALA A 283 -12.32 -17.63 6.45
CA ALA A 283 -13.55 -18.32 6.13
C ALA A 283 -14.59 -17.34 5.55
N GLU A 284 -15.48 -17.82 4.70
CA GLU A 284 -16.60 -17.04 4.18
C GLU A 284 -17.48 -16.53 5.34
N GLY A 285 -17.85 -15.26 5.31
CA GLY A 285 -18.63 -14.61 6.35
C GLY A 285 -17.87 -14.37 7.66
N ALA A 286 -16.59 -14.71 7.73
CA ALA A 286 -15.76 -14.35 8.87
C ALA A 286 -15.53 -12.81 8.91
N GLN A 287 -15.32 -12.32 10.12
CA GLN A 287 -14.87 -10.93 10.28
C GLN A 287 -13.56 -10.73 9.53
N PRO A 288 -13.34 -9.59 8.84
CA PRO A 288 -12.08 -9.30 8.17
C PRO A 288 -10.87 -9.52 9.08
N GLU A 289 -9.87 -10.21 8.58
CA GLU A 289 -8.61 -10.37 9.31
C GLU A 289 -7.76 -9.11 9.11
N ILE A 290 -7.22 -8.58 10.21
CA ILE A 290 -6.38 -7.39 10.17
C ILE A 290 -5.04 -7.73 10.82
N PHE A 291 -3.94 -7.49 10.08
CA PHE A 291 -2.58 -7.73 10.55
C PHE A 291 -1.72 -6.49 10.46
N ASN A 292 -1.05 -6.14 11.57
CA ASN A 292 -0.08 -5.06 11.59
C ASN A 292 1.26 -5.56 11.03
N GLN A 293 1.64 -5.06 9.87
CA GLN A 293 2.85 -5.50 9.18
C GLN A 293 4.04 -4.62 9.49
N VAL A 294 4.86 -5.07 10.41
CA VAL A 294 6.01 -4.34 10.94
C VAL A 294 7.17 -5.30 11.13
N ALA A 295 8.30 -5.04 10.45
CA ALA A 295 9.54 -5.76 10.72
C ALA A 295 10.28 -5.15 11.91
N GLU A 296 10.31 -3.82 12.01
CA GLU A 296 10.94 -3.10 13.11
C GLU A 296 10.36 -1.70 13.31
N THR A 297 10.55 -1.15 14.50
CA THR A 297 10.23 0.24 14.82
C THR A 297 11.48 1.02 15.14
N ARG A 298 11.59 2.25 14.62
CA ARG A 298 12.73 3.14 14.84
C ARG A 298 12.30 4.59 14.97
N ARG A 299 13.04 5.37 15.75
CA ARG A 299 12.91 6.82 15.71
C ARG A 299 13.57 7.35 14.44
N VAL A 300 13.00 8.38 13.86
CA VAL A 300 13.53 8.97 12.62
C VAL A 300 14.97 9.48 12.78
N ARG A 301 15.29 10.10 13.94
CA ARG A 301 16.64 10.54 14.25
C ARG A 301 17.65 9.38 14.34
N ASP A 302 17.26 8.25 14.94
CA ASP A 302 18.13 7.10 15.12
C ASP A 302 18.52 6.49 13.74
N ILE A 303 17.59 6.52 12.78
CA ILE A 303 17.86 6.13 11.39
C ILE A 303 18.82 7.11 10.73
N ALA A 304 18.60 8.42 10.88
CA ALA A 304 19.49 9.43 10.32
C ALA A 304 20.92 9.32 10.90
N GLU A 305 21.05 9.09 12.21
CA GLU A 305 22.33 8.86 12.90
C GLU A 305 23.03 7.58 12.38
N LEU A 306 22.26 6.49 12.19
CA LEU A 306 22.81 5.23 11.65
C LEU A 306 23.36 5.42 10.24
N ILE A 307 22.62 6.11 9.37
CA ILE A 307 23.06 6.39 8.00
C ILE A 307 24.27 7.32 8.02
N SER A 308 24.25 8.38 8.83
CA SER A 308 25.36 9.32 8.99
C SER A 308 26.64 8.61 9.42
N LYS A 309 26.55 7.70 10.40
CA LYS A 309 27.70 6.90 10.87
C LYS A 309 28.32 6.03 9.77
N ASN A 310 27.49 5.50 8.85
CA ASN A 310 27.96 4.61 7.80
C ASN A 310 28.43 5.34 6.54
N THR A 311 27.92 6.54 6.28
CA THR A 311 28.18 7.28 5.03
C THR A 311 29.02 8.54 5.22
N GLY A 312 29.12 9.06 6.46
CA GLY A 312 29.74 10.35 6.76
C GLY A 312 28.83 11.55 6.43
N VAL A 313 27.65 11.34 5.90
CA VAL A 313 26.71 12.43 5.53
C VAL A 313 25.95 12.91 6.75
N GLU A 314 25.92 14.22 6.97
CA GLU A 314 25.28 14.83 8.14
C GLU A 314 23.75 14.80 8.07
N ALA A 315 23.11 14.75 9.25
CA ALA A 315 21.67 14.98 9.38
C ALA A 315 21.39 16.44 9.74
N ARG A 316 20.49 17.09 8.99
CA ARG A 316 20.06 18.46 9.21
C ARG A 316 18.61 18.49 9.72
N PHE A 317 18.43 19.08 10.91
CA PHE A 317 17.13 19.21 11.53
C PHE A 317 16.44 20.48 11.05
N LEU A 318 15.21 20.35 10.55
CA LEU A 318 14.40 21.43 10.02
C LEU A 318 13.12 21.60 10.85
N ALA A 319 12.54 22.81 10.84
CA ALA A 319 11.22 23.00 11.45
C ALA A 319 10.20 22.01 10.83
N ASN A 320 9.29 21.51 11.67
CA ASN A 320 8.24 20.63 11.17
C ASN A 320 7.27 21.46 10.29
N PRO A 321 7.05 21.09 9.02
CA PRO A 321 6.16 21.83 8.12
C PRO A 321 4.66 21.59 8.39
N ARG A 322 4.32 20.76 9.37
CA ARG A 322 2.93 20.36 9.70
C ARG A 322 2.53 20.76 11.09
#